data_003597e61199fb96d816816df8a70b91
#
_entry.id   003597e61199fb96d816816df8a70b91
#
_cell.length_a   1.000
_cell.length_b   1.000
_cell.length_c   1.000
_cell.angle_alpha   90.00
_cell.angle_beta   90.00
_cell.angle_gamma   90.00
#
_symmetry.space_group_name_H-M   'P 1'
#
loop_
_entity.id
_entity.type
_entity.pdbx_description
1 polymer ?
#
loop_
_entity_poly.entity_id
_entity_poly.type
_entity_poly.pdbx_seq_one_letter_code
_entity_poly.pdbx_strand_id
1 'polypeptide(L)'
;MIRRIAVSAIAAIAVAALNAPGAAQAQADDRTVLSGVKELKVAFDIVEGDAKGLLNRLNVIDETRASLIKQGVTPQFVIAFRGPATKLVQTDMSKVKPEDRELAGKIAARIRELSKAPGVNGIEQCSVAIRQQETKAENVLPEIKVIGNSWISLMAYQSKGYAYIQP
;
A
#
# COMPACT_ATOMS: atom_id res chain seq x y z
N MET A 1 -67.89 5.64 61.93
CA MET A 1 -66.40 5.63 61.71
C MET A 1 -66.13 5.01 60.37
N ILE A 2 -65.85 5.82 59.36
CA ILE A 2 -65.60 5.34 58.00
C ILE A 2 -64.16 5.75 57.66
N ARG A 3 -63.25 4.77 57.54
CA ARG A 3 -61.86 4.97 57.10
C ARG A 3 -61.83 5.03 55.60
N ARG A 4 -61.38 6.15 55.09
CA ARG A 4 -61.07 6.34 53.65
C ARG A 4 -59.68 5.79 53.40
N ILE A 5 -59.61 4.83 52.50
CA ILE A 5 -58.36 4.27 51.96
C ILE A 5 -57.99 5.13 50.74
N ALA A 6 -56.84 5.83 50.82
CA ALA A 6 -56.27 6.53 49.69
C ALA A 6 -55.43 5.55 48.84
N VAL A 7 -55.80 5.42 47.59
CA VAL A 7 -55.03 4.67 46.61
C VAL A 7 -54.10 5.59 45.88
N SER A 8 -52.78 5.45 46.14
CA SER A 8 -51.75 6.20 45.42
C SER A 8 -51.44 5.50 44.10
N ALA A 9 -51.75 6.18 43.00
CA ALA A 9 -51.33 5.72 41.66
C ALA A 9 -49.87 6.10 41.41
N ILE A 10 -48.99 5.15 41.25
CA ILE A 10 -47.62 5.34 40.83
C ILE A 10 -47.60 5.33 39.29
N ALA A 11 -47.35 6.51 38.70
CA ALA A 11 -47.15 6.64 37.26
C ALA A 11 -45.73 6.18 36.91
N ALA A 12 -45.61 5.05 36.20
CA ALA A 12 -44.34 4.56 35.64
C ALA A 12 -44.03 5.36 34.35
N ILE A 13 -43.03 6.19 34.40
CA ILE A 13 -42.48 6.87 33.22
C ILE A 13 -41.56 5.89 32.49
N ALA A 14 -42.01 5.35 31.37
CA ALA A 14 -41.21 4.58 30.48
C ALA A 14 -40.28 5.52 29.67
N VAL A 15 -39.01 5.51 30.00
CA VAL A 15 -37.98 6.20 29.20
C VAL A 15 -37.72 5.32 27.96
N ALA A 16 -38.31 5.69 26.82
CA ALA A 16 -37.97 5.10 25.54
C ALA A 16 -36.58 5.60 25.14
N ALA A 17 -35.54 4.77 25.30
CA ALA A 17 -34.23 5.02 24.74
C ALA A 17 -34.35 5.01 23.21
N LEU A 18 -34.30 6.17 22.59
CA LEU A 18 -34.14 6.36 21.14
C LEU A 18 -32.74 5.87 20.76
N ASN A 19 -32.64 4.59 20.37
CA ASN A 19 -31.49 4.13 19.63
C ASN A 19 -31.53 4.81 18.24
N ALA A 20 -30.91 5.99 18.12
CA ALA A 20 -30.61 6.56 16.82
C ALA A 20 -29.67 5.55 16.12
N PRO A 21 -29.98 5.04 14.91
CA PRO A 21 -29.01 4.27 14.16
C PRO A 21 -27.81 5.18 13.95
N GLY A 22 -26.65 4.78 14.52
CA GLY A 22 -25.40 5.48 14.28
C GLY A 22 -25.26 5.65 12.77
N ALA A 23 -25.11 6.89 12.30
CA ALA A 23 -24.86 7.17 10.90
C ALA A 23 -23.63 6.33 10.51
N ALA A 24 -23.84 5.27 9.76
CA ALA A 24 -22.76 4.49 9.17
C ALA A 24 -21.95 5.51 8.37
N GLN A 25 -20.75 5.83 8.87
CA GLN A 25 -19.83 6.68 8.12
C GLN A 25 -19.67 6.04 6.75
N ALA A 26 -20.12 6.73 5.71
CA ALA A 26 -19.94 6.26 4.34
C ALA A 26 -18.44 6.00 4.16
N GLN A 27 -18.08 4.74 3.95
CA GLN A 27 -16.69 4.36 3.71
C GLN A 27 -16.24 5.14 2.47
N ALA A 28 -15.16 5.92 2.61
CA ALA A 28 -14.60 6.65 1.48
C ALA A 28 -14.33 5.66 0.32
N ASP A 29 -14.79 6.01 -0.87
CA ASP A 29 -14.54 5.22 -2.08
C ASP A 29 -14.16 6.15 -3.25
N ASP A 30 -13.60 5.54 -4.29
CA ASP A 30 -13.10 6.27 -5.46
C ASP A 30 -14.02 6.13 -6.68
N ARG A 31 -15.25 5.62 -6.51
CA ARG A 31 -16.16 5.30 -7.61
C ARG A 31 -16.42 6.48 -8.53
N THR A 32 -16.52 7.68 -7.98
CA THR A 32 -16.76 8.89 -8.77
C THR A 32 -15.58 9.21 -9.68
N VAL A 33 -14.33 9.19 -9.15
CA VAL A 33 -13.14 9.47 -9.94
C VAL A 33 -12.79 8.33 -10.90
N LEU A 34 -13.22 7.11 -10.60
CA LEU A 34 -13.04 5.93 -11.45
C LEU A 34 -14.15 5.75 -12.51
N SER A 35 -15.10 6.68 -12.57
CA SER A 35 -16.21 6.57 -13.55
C SER A 35 -15.68 6.49 -14.98
N GLY A 36 -16.02 5.39 -15.69
CA GLY A 36 -15.55 5.14 -17.07
C GLY A 36 -14.12 4.60 -17.19
N VAL A 37 -13.36 4.53 -16.10
CA VAL A 37 -12.00 3.98 -16.08
C VAL A 37 -12.05 2.46 -16.06
N LYS A 38 -11.34 1.79 -16.98
CA LYS A 38 -11.26 0.32 -17.05
C LYS A 38 -9.90 -0.20 -16.62
N GLU A 39 -8.86 0.59 -16.79
CA GLU A 39 -7.48 0.24 -16.53
C GLU A 39 -6.73 1.45 -15.98
N LEU A 40 -5.82 1.24 -15.03
CA LEU A 40 -4.88 2.25 -14.56
C LEU A 40 -3.46 1.68 -14.59
N LYS A 41 -2.58 2.38 -15.31
CA LYS A 41 -1.17 2.06 -15.46
C LYS A 41 -0.33 2.99 -14.62
N VAL A 42 0.49 2.45 -13.73
CA VAL A 42 1.34 3.25 -12.84
C VAL A 42 2.75 2.69 -12.79
N ALA A 43 3.74 3.57 -12.95
CA ALA A 43 5.14 3.31 -12.66
C ALA A 43 5.49 4.00 -11.32
N PHE A 44 5.69 3.21 -10.30
CA PHE A 44 6.10 3.67 -8.97
C PHE A 44 7.62 3.83 -8.92
N ASP A 45 8.09 5.01 -8.51
CA ASP A 45 9.51 5.34 -8.34
C ASP A 45 9.87 5.32 -6.85
N ILE A 46 10.49 4.24 -6.39
CA ILE A 46 10.77 4.00 -4.97
C ILE A 46 12.21 4.38 -4.63
N VAL A 47 12.35 5.43 -3.82
CA VAL A 47 13.64 5.93 -3.33
C VAL A 47 13.78 5.88 -1.81
N GLU A 48 12.77 5.43 -1.10
CA GLU A 48 12.70 5.44 0.35
C GLU A 48 13.79 4.58 1.00
N GLY A 49 14.64 5.20 1.80
CA GLY A 49 15.75 4.54 2.50
C GLY A 49 15.47 4.19 3.96
N ASP A 50 14.33 4.65 4.52
CA ASP A 50 13.86 4.22 5.83
C ASP A 50 13.08 2.91 5.69
N ALA A 51 13.46 1.89 6.46
CA ALA A 51 12.89 0.56 6.33
C ALA A 51 11.38 0.52 6.67
N LYS A 52 10.95 1.28 7.69
CA LYS A 52 9.53 1.39 8.08
C LYS A 52 8.73 2.12 7.00
N GLY A 53 9.29 3.22 6.50
CA GLY A 53 8.69 4.00 5.41
C GLY A 53 8.52 3.15 4.15
N LEU A 54 9.56 2.41 3.73
CA LEU A 54 9.51 1.54 2.57
C LEU A 54 8.44 0.44 2.71
N LEU A 55 8.41 -0.26 3.85
CA LEU A 55 7.40 -1.28 4.10
C LEU A 55 5.97 -0.70 4.02
N ASN A 56 5.76 0.49 4.59
CA ASN A 56 4.47 1.17 4.52
C ASN A 56 4.08 1.50 3.07
N ARG A 57 5.01 2.02 2.25
CA ARG A 57 4.74 2.31 0.82
C ARG A 57 4.35 1.07 0.04
N LEU A 58 5.04 -0.05 0.26
CA LEU A 58 4.69 -1.33 -0.38
C LEU A 58 3.32 -1.83 0.04
N ASN A 59 2.93 -1.65 1.31
CA ASN A 59 1.58 -1.99 1.79
C ASN A 59 0.51 -1.11 1.12
N VAL A 60 0.73 0.20 1.01
CA VAL A 60 -0.21 1.13 0.34
C VAL A 60 -0.32 0.82 -1.16
N ILE A 61 0.78 0.46 -1.82
CA ILE A 61 0.74 0.01 -3.23
C ILE A 61 -0.15 -1.23 -3.38
N ASP A 62 -0.01 -2.22 -2.49
CA ASP A 62 -0.84 -3.43 -2.54
C ASP A 62 -2.31 -3.15 -2.20
N GLU A 63 -2.58 -2.30 -1.21
CA GLU A 63 -3.93 -1.84 -0.87
C GLU A 63 -4.59 -1.10 -2.04
N THR A 64 -3.85 -0.20 -2.70
CA THR A 64 -4.32 0.51 -3.90
C THR A 64 -4.67 -0.47 -5.02
N ARG A 65 -3.79 -1.44 -5.29
CA ARG A 65 -4.02 -2.51 -6.27
C ARG A 65 -5.31 -3.29 -5.97
N ALA A 66 -5.45 -3.75 -4.73
CA ALA A 66 -6.61 -4.51 -4.29
C ALA A 66 -7.92 -3.69 -4.37
N SER A 67 -7.85 -2.41 -4.01
CA SER A 67 -8.97 -1.48 -4.10
C SER A 67 -9.42 -1.27 -5.54
N LEU A 68 -8.50 -1.07 -6.48
CA LEU A 68 -8.82 -0.96 -7.90
C LEU A 68 -9.54 -2.20 -8.42
N ILE A 69 -9.02 -3.39 -8.13
CA ILE A 69 -9.64 -4.67 -8.53
C ILE A 69 -11.05 -4.78 -7.97
N LYS A 70 -11.23 -4.48 -6.67
CA LYS A 70 -12.55 -4.49 -6.01
C LYS A 70 -13.56 -3.54 -6.68
N GLN A 71 -13.06 -2.44 -7.26
CA GLN A 71 -13.88 -1.45 -7.96
C GLN A 71 -14.00 -1.72 -9.48
N GLY A 72 -13.52 -2.87 -9.95
CA GLY A 72 -13.65 -3.30 -11.36
C GLY A 72 -12.66 -2.64 -12.31
N VAL A 73 -11.59 -2.05 -11.79
CA VAL A 73 -10.51 -1.44 -12.57
C VAL A 73 -9.29 -2.36 -12.58
N THR A 74 -8.72 -2.60 -13.75
CA THR A 74 -7.52 -3.43 -13.91
C THR A 74 -6.27 -2.60 -13.59
N PRO A 75 -5.50 -2.90 -12.53
CA PRO A 75 -4.22 -2.25 -12.29
C PRO A 75 -3.14 -2.81 -13.24
N GLN A 76 -2.20 -1.95 -13.64
CA GLN A 76 -1.00 -2.29 -14.39
C GLN A 76 0.18 -1.58 -13.72
N PHE A 77 0.76 -2.22 -12.71
CA PHE A 77 1.77 -1.61 -11.85
C PHE A 77 3.17 -2.08 -12.20
N VAL A 78 4.10 -1.15 -12.23
CA VAL A 78 5.54 -1.40 -12.23
C VAL A 78 6.15 -0.69 -11.02
N ILE A 79 7.04 -1.37 -10.32
CA ILE A 79 7.69 -0.86 -9.11
C ILE A 79 9.19 -0.79 -9.38
N ALA A 80 9.76 0.41 -9.42
CA ALA A 80 11.17 0.63 -9.71
C ALA A 80 11.92 1.12 -8.47
N PHE A 81 12.85 0.32 -7.96
CA PHE A 81 13.71 0.67 -6.84
C PHE A 81 14.97 1.37 -7.30
N ARG A 82 15.34 2.48 -6.64
CA ARG A 82 16.60 3.20 -6.82
C ARG A 82 17.00 3.99 -5.57
N GLY A 83 18.12 4.68 -5.64
CA GLY A 83 18.62 5.49 -4.52
C GLY A 83 18.78 4.65 -3.24
N PRO A 84 18.52 5.23 -2.06
CA PRO A 84 18.68 4.55 -0.77
C PRO A 84 17.87 3.26 -0.59
N ALA A 85 16.70 3.12 -1.25
CA ALA A 85 15.88 1.91 -1.22
C ALA A 85 16.66 0.66 -1.66
N THR A 86 17.67 0.82 -2.51
CA THR A 86 18.52 -0.27 -3.03
C THR A 86 19.12 -1.13 -1.93
N LYS A 87 19.48 -0.57 -0.75
CA LYS A 87 20.06 -1.30 0.38
C LYS A 87 19.05 -2.25 1.03
N LEU A 88 17.77 -1.92 0.98
CA LEU A 88 16.69 -2.65 1.66
C LEU A 88 16.10 -3.79 0.82
N VAL A 89 16.50 -3.90 -0.45
CA VAL A 89 16.01 -4.91 -1.39
C VAL A 89 17.10 -5.90 -1.82
N GLN A 90 17.99 -6.21 -0.86
CA GLN A 90 19.11 -7.13 -1.04
C GLN A 90 18.94 -8.39 -0.20
N THR A 91 19.51 -9.50 -0.64
CA THR A 91 19.69 -10.71 0.19
C THR A 91 20.82 -10.56 1.20
N ASP A 92 21.84 -9.75 0.86
CA ASP A 92 22.94 -9.39 1.78
C ASP A 92 22.53 -8.20 2.64
N MET A 93 22.38 -8.44 3.94
CA MET A 93 21.97 -7.45 4.94
C MET A 93 23.17 -6.65 5.52
N SER A 94 24.38 -6.76 4.95
CA SER A 94 25.58 -6.07 5.46
C SER A 94 25.49 -4.54 5.42
N LYS A 95 24.71 -4.01 4.46
CA LYS A 95 24.47 -2.56 4.30
C LYS A 95 23.18 -2.09 5.00
N VAL A 96 22.45 -2.99 5.67
CA VAL A 96 21.25 -2.69 6.45
C VAL A 96 21.64 -2.54 7.91
N LYS A 97 21.19 -1.48 8.57
CA LYS A 97 21.42 -1.27 10.00
C LYS A 97 20.87 -2.46 10.79
N PRO A 98 21.55 -2.90 11.87
CA PRO A 98 21.09 -4.04 12.68
C PRO A 98 19.64 -3.93 13.12
N GLU A 99 19.19 -2.75 13.54
CA GLU A 99 17.84 -2.46 13.99
C GLU A 99 16.78 -2.56 12.86
N ASP A 100 17.18 -2.39 11.61
CA ASP A 100 16.28 -2.43 10.45
C ASP A 100 16.19 -3.82 9.79
N ARG A 101 17.00 -4.80 10.21
CA ARG A 101 17.08 -6.11 9.55
C ARG A 101 15.78 -6.91 9.60
N GLU A 102 15.03 -6.81 10.69
CA GLU A 102 13.71 -7.45 10.78
C GLU A 102 12.74 -6.84 9.76
N LEU A 103 12.74 -5.50 9.64
CA LEU A 103 11.90 -4.81 8.65
C LEU A 103 12.33 -5.13 7.23
N ALA A 104 13.63 -5.25 6.95
CA ALA A 104 14.13 -5.68 5.64
C ALA A 104 13.65 -7.10 5.28
N GLY A 105 13.56 -8.00 6.25
CA GLY A 105 12.93 -9.32 6.06
C GLY A 105 11.44 -9.22 5.70
N LYS A 106 10.70 -8.33 6.35
CA LYS A 106 9.27 -8.06 6.03
C LYS A 106 9.12 -7.41 4.65
N ILE A 107 10.04 -6.51 4.25
CA ILE A 107 10.09 -5.91 2.92
C ILE A 107 10.28 -7.01 1.86
N ALA A 108 11.25 -7.91 2.06
CA ALA A 108 11.50 -9.02 1.13
C ALA A 108 10.27 -9.93 0.98
N ALA A 109 9.58 -10.24 2.08
CA ALA A 109 8.33 -11.01 2.05
C ALA A 109 7.24 -10.28 1.26
N ARG A 110 7.04 -8.98 1.49
CA ARG A 110 6.05 -8.16 0.76
C ARG A 110 6.37 -8.07 -0.74
N ILE A 111 7.64 -7.91 -1.11
CA ILE A 111 8.06 -7.91 -2.52
C ILE A 111 7.75 -9.25 -3.18
N ARG A 112 7.97 -10.37 -2.49
CA ARG A 112 7.63 -11.72 -2.99
C ARG A 112 6.13 -11.89 -3.20
N GLU A 113 5.30 -11.34 -2.33
CA GLU A 113 3.84 -11.34 -2.50
C GLU A 113 3.43 -10.49 -3.70
N LEU A 114 3.93 -9.25 -3.78
CA LEU A 114 3.64 -8.33 -4.88
C LEU A 114 4.09 -8.89 -6.25
N SER A 115 5.22 -9.58 -6.32
CA SER A 115 5.71 -10.15 -7.58
C SER A 115 4.77 -11.19 -8.20
N LYS A 116 3.88 -11.77 -7.38
CA LYS A 116 2.89 -12.78 -7.80
C LYS A 116 1.47 -12.19 -7.88
N ALA A 117 1.31 -10.94 -7.47
CA ALA A 117 -0.02 -10.33 -7.36
C ALA A 117 -0.56 -9.93 -8.74
N PRO A 118 -1.86 -10.21 -9.04
CA PRO A 118 -2.48 -9.76 -10.28
C PRO A 118 -2.35 -8.24 -10.45
N GLY A 119 -1.94 -7.79 -11.63
CA GLY A 119 -1.79 -6.37 -11.93
C GLY A 119 -0.43 -5.77 -11.53
N VAL A 120 0.51 -6.55 -10.99
CA VAL A 120 1.93 -6.17 -10.88
C VAL A 120 2.69 -6.77 -12.06
N ASN A 121 3.10 -5.92 -12.99
CA ASN A 121 3.70 -6.34 -14.26
C ASN A 121 5.22 -6.41 -14.22
N GLY A 122 5.84 -5.83 -13.20
CA GLY A 122 7.28 -5.87 -13.04
C GLY A 122 7.75 -5.18 -11.77
N ILE A 123 8.83 -5.71 -11.22
CA ILE A 123 9.56 -5.10 -10.12
C ILE A 123 11.01 -4.98 -10.58
N GLU A 124 11.57 -3.77 -10.53
CA GLU A 124 12.85 -3.43 -11.15
C GLU A 124 13.81 -2.80 -10.14
N GLN A 125 15.12 -3.09 -10.28
CA GLN A 125 16.20 -2.46 -9.53
C GLN A 125 17.18 -1.77 -10.49
N CYS A 126 17.46 -0.51 -10.23
CA CYS A 126 18.38 0.32 -10.99
C CYS A 126 19.85 -0.10 -10.77
N SER A 127 20.58 -0.49 -11.81
CA SER A 127 22.02 -0.83 -11.69
C SER A 127 22.89 0.39 -11.40
N VAL A 128 22.48 1.60 -11.80
CA VAL A 128 23.18 2.83 -11.40
C VAL A 128 23.12 2.99 -9.88
N ALA A 129 21.94 2.77 -9.28
CA ALA A 129 21.78 2.85 -7.83
C ALA A 129 22.53 1.73 -7.09
N ILE A 130 22.64 0.52 -7.64
CA ILE A 130 23.45 -0.56 -7.09
C ILE A 130 24.90 -0.07 -6.91
N ARG A 131 25.50 0.54 -7.95
CA ARG A 131 26.86 1.08 -7.86
C ARG A 131 26.97 2.24 -6.85
N GLN A 132 26.01 3.17 -6.86
CA GLN A 132 26.01 4.33 -5.95
C GLN A 132 25.83 3.95 -4.48
N GLN A 133 25.08 2.88 -4.21
CA GLN A 133 24.84 2.39 -2.85
C GLN A 133 25.86 1.31 -2.43
N GLU A 134 26.86 1.03 -3.27
CA GLU A 134 27.90 0.04 -3.05
C GLU A 134 27.34 -1.35 -2.68
N THR A 135 26.22 -1.72 -3.32
CA THR A 135 25.64 -3.06 -3.24
C THR A 135 26.03 -3.88 -4.47
N LYS A 136 25.55 -5.12 -4.56
CA LYS A 136 25.90 -6.00 -5.66
C LYS A 136 24.64 -6.49 -6.38
N ALA A 137 24.71 -6.63 -7.70
CA ALA A 137 23.59 -7.07 -8.52
C ALA A 137 23.13 -8.50 -8.19
N GLU A 138 24.08 -9.38 -7.87
CA GLU A 138 23.84 -10.77 -7.46
C GLU A 138 23.12 -10.91 -6.13
N ASN A 139 23.15 -9.85 -5.30
CA ASN A 139 22.49 -9.80 -3.99
C ASN A 139 21.09 -9.18 -4.06
N VAL A 140 20.64 -8.68 -5.21
CA VAL A 140 19.26 -8.18 -5.35
C VAL A 140 18.28 -9.35 -5.14
N LEU A 141 17.16 -9.08 -4.45
CA LEU A 141 16.12 -10.08 -4.23
C LEU A 141 15.70 -10.74 -5.56
N PRO A 142 15.52 -12.06 -5.61
CA PRO A 142 15.33 -12.80 -6.87
C PRO A 142 14.02 -12.43 -7.61
N GLU A 143 13.06 -11.86 -6.92
CA GLU A 143 11.81 -11.38 -7.49
C GLU A 143 11.97 -10.07 -8.28
N ILE A 144 13.13 -9.43 -8.18
CA ILE A 144 13.39 -8.10 -8.75
C ILE A 144 14.32 -8.23 -9.95
N LYS A 145 13.91 -7.70 -11.09
CA LYS A 145 14.73 -7.65 -12.30
C LYS A 145 15.72 -6.47 -12.21
N VAL A 146 17.01 -6.75 -12.31
CA VAL A 146 18.01 -5.69 -12.45
C VAL A 146 17.96 -5.11 -13.86
N ILE A 147 17.85 -3.78 -13.93
CA ILE A 147 17.81 -3.00 -15.18
C ILE A 147 18.96 -1.99 -15.22
N GLY A 148 19.31 -1.49 -16.39
CA GLY A 148 20.44 -0.56 -16.57
C GLY A 148 20.25 0.78 -15.83
N ASN A 149 19.16 1.47 -16.09
CA ASN A 149 18.86 2.79 -15.51
C ASN A 149 17.36 2.96 -15.34
N SER A 150 16.90 3.13 -14.10
CA SER A 150 15.48 3.31 -13.79
C SER A 150 14.88 4.59 -14.40
N TRP A 151 15.66 5.66 -14.60
CA TRP A 151 15.13 6.84 -15.27
C TRP A 151 14.74 6.54 -16.72
N ILE A 152 15.54 5.74 -17.44
CA ILE A 152 15.19 5.30 -18.79
C ILE A 152 13.94 4.42 -18.75
N SER A 153 13.87 3.48 -17.81
CA SER A 153 12.69 2.61 -17.63
C SER A 153 11.44 3.43 -17.34
N LEU A 154 11.50 4.36 -16.37
CA LEU A 154 10.37 5.22 -15.98
C LEU A 154 9.90 6.11 -17.14
N MET A 155 10.82 6.73 -17.91
CA MET A 155 10.46 7.48 -19.11
C MET A 155 9.79 6.60 -20.16
N ALA A 156 10.31 5.38 -20.36
CA ALA A 156 9.73 4.43 -21.32
C ALA A 156 8.33 3.96 -20.90
N TYR A 157 8.07 3.76 -19.59
CA TYR A 157 6.72 3.47 -19.11
C TYR A 157 5.77 4.64 -19.30
N GLN A 158 6.21 5.87 -18.99
CA GLN A 158 5.39 7.07 -19.23
C GLN A 158 5.03 7.23 -20.71
N SER A 159 5.96 6.99 -21.64
CA SER A 159 5.66 7.01 -23.08
C SER A 159 4.68 5.93 -23.54
N LYS A 160 4.48 4.87 -22.70
CA LYS A 160 3.47 3.82 -22.90
C LYS A 160 2.16 4.09 -22.15
N GLY A 161 1.97 5.30 -21.64
CA GLY A 161 0.75 5.72 -20.96
C GLY A 161 0.69 5.37 -19.47
N TYR A 162 1.82 5.03 -18.83
CA TYR A 162 1.87 4.88 -17.37
C TYR A 162 1.93 6.24 -16.69
N ALA A 163 1.09 6.44 -15.68
CA ALA A 163 1.27 7.55 -14.75
C ALA A 163 2.55 7.31 -13.91
N TYR A 164 3.22 8.41 -13.54
CA TYR A 164 4.38 8.35 -12.64
C TYR A 164 3.95 8.75 -11.24
N ILE A 165 4.27 7.91 -10.24
CA ILE A 165 4.05 8.20 -8.83
C ILE A 165 5.34 7.90 -8.06
N GLN A 166 5.80 8.87 -7.29
CA GLN A 166 6.86 8.71 -6.30
C GLN A 166 6.22 8.79 -4.91
N PRO A 167 5.92 7.66 -4.27
CA PRO A 167 5.20 7.61 -3.00
C PRO A 167 6.10 7.95 -1.80
#